data_69f1aa520c79e6c6715568530eaffc5b
#
_entry.id   69f1aa520c79e6c6715568530eaffc5b
#
_cell.length_a   1.000
_cell.length_b   1.000
_cell.length_c   1.000
_cell.angle_alpha   90.00
_cell.angle_beta   90.00
_cell.angle_gamma   90.00
#
_symmetry.space_group_name_H-M   'P 1'
#
loop_
_entity.id
_entity.type
_entity.pdbx_description
1 polymer ?
#
loop_
_entity_poly.entity_id
_entity_poly.type
_entity_poly.pdbx_seq_one_letter_code
_entity_poly.pdbx_strand_id
1 'polypeptide(L)'
;MNTKEYIFNQYKMYPKLELQDILKFIYQSSYGCEHLVSDYDEVKSRIEKEPINPSGSIEELDGDYIRLPLSYGLSASTLASLFIRSAKPSLNAKEKLEEKIHVLIDLISNSELPFSLEESKNILFKWKEDGYPAMHHSNTFNQLYHPSYRLIHKKFVPFLELFKYIDNNHPSIISIDGRCASGKTTLAHLLSE
;
A
#
# COMPACT_ATOMS: atom_id res chain seq x y z
N MET A 1 2.54 14.42 3.48
CA MET A 1 1.99 13.85 4.74
C MET A 1 3.14 13.24 5.51
N ASN A 2 3.33 13.62 6.78
CA ASN A 2 4.33 13.02 7.65
C ASN A 2 3.75 11.81 8.41
N THR A 3 4.60 11.02 9.08
CA THR A 3 4.20 9.79 9.77
C THR A 3 3.17 10.02 10.87
N LYS A 4 3.29 11.11 11.64
CA LYS A 4 2.31 11.48 12.69
C LYS A 4 0.93 11.73 12.09
N GLU A 5 0.85 12.58 11.06
CA GLU A 5 -0.40 12.85 10.33
C GLU A 5 -0.98 11.58 9.72
N TYR A 6 -0.12 10.73 9.16
CA TYR A 6 -0.54 9.46 8.59
C TYR A 6 -1.21 8.55 9.64
N ILE A 7 -0.58 8.35 10.79
CA ILE A 7 -1.11 7.52 11.88
C ILE A 7 -2.47 8.07 12.34
N PHE A 8 -2.59 9.39 12.56
CA PHE A 8 -3.86 9.98 12.97
C PHE A 8 -4.95 9.87 11.91
N ASN A 9 -4.62 10.02 10.63
CA ASN A 9 -5.59 9.83 9.55
C ASN A 9 -6.08 8.38 9.50
N GLN A 10 -5.19 7.40 9.71
CA GLN A 10 -5.60 5.99 9.81
C GLN A 10 -6.53 5.76 11.00
N TYR A 11 -6.22 6.33 12.16
CA TYR A 11 -7.09 6.24 13.35
C TYR A 11 -8.46 6.89 13.14
N LYS A 12 -8.50 8.00 12.42
CA LYS A 12 -9.76 8.68 12.08
C LYS A 12 -10.63 7.84 11.14
N MET A 13 -10.01 7.17 10.18
CA MET A 13 -10.72 6.27 9.25
C MET A 13 -11.12 4.96 9.91
N TYR A 14 -10.29 4.44 10.80
CA TYR A 14 -10.41 3.13 11.42
C TYR A 14 -10.33 3.23 12.95
N PRO A 15 -11.38 3.69 13.65
CA PRO A 15 -11.33 3.98 15.09
C PRO A 15 -11.05 2.77 16.00
N LYS A 16 -11.09 1.55 15.47
CA LYS A 16 -10.83 0.30 16.21
C LYS A 16 -9.50 -0.36 15.83
N LEU A 17 -8.53 0.45 15.37
CA LEU A 17 -7.18 -0.04 15.10
C LEU A 17 -6.53 -0.60 16.37
N GLU A 18 -5.90 -1.75 16.24
CA GLU A 18 -4.96 -2.28 17.21
C GLU A 18 -3.52 -1.83 16.88
N LEU A 19 -2.60 -1.95 17.84
CA LEU A 19 -1.19 -1.62 17.61
C LEU A 19 -0.62 -2.38 16.41
N GLN A 20 -0.97 -3.67 16.27
CA GLN A 20 -0.58 -4.52 15.14
C GLN A 20 -0.95 -3.92 13.79
N ASP A 21 -2.11 -3.28 13.67
CA ASP A 21 -2.55 -2.65 12.42
C ASP A 21 -1.71 -1.42 12.08
N ILE A 22 -1.35 -0.62 13.08
CA ILE A 22 -0.46 0.53 12.88
C ILE A 22 0.92 0.05 12.47
N LEU A 23 1.45 -1.00 13.11
CA LEU A 23 2.74 -1.59 12.73
C LEU A 23 2.72 -2.08 11.29
N LYS A 24 1.64 -2.74 10.86
CA LYS A 24 1.45 -3.12 9.46
C LYS A 24 1.42 -1.90 8.53
N PHE A 25 0.74 -0.83 8.91
CA PHE A 25 0.64 0.37 8.10
C PHE A 25 1.99 1.06 7.89
N ILE A 26 2.77 1.24 8.95
CA ILE A 26 4.11 1.82 8.85
C ILE A 26 5.09 0.89 8.13
N TYR A 27 4.91 -0.45 8.26
CA TYR A 27 5.67 -1.42 7.48
C TYR A 27 5.39 -1.28 5.98
N GLN A 28 4.11 -1.28 5.59
CA GLN A 28 3.71 -1.11 4.19
C GLN A 28 4.22 0.19 3.58
N SER A 29 4.20 1.29 4.33
CA SER A 29 4.69 2.58 3.85
C SER A 29 6.22 2.66 3.75
N SER A 30 6.96 1.74 4.39
CA SER A 30 8.42 1.66 4.38
C SER A 30 8.94 0.63 3.37
N TYR A 31 8.43 -0.60 3.44
CA TYR A 31 8.87 -1.74 2.60
C TYR A 31 8.02 -1.95 1.34
N GLY A 32 6.83 -1.35 1.26
CA GLY A 32 5.90 -1.61 0.16
C GLY A 32 5.35 -3.03 0.19
N CYS A 33 5.28 -3.66 -1.00
CA CYS A 33 4.60 -4.96 -1.19
C CYS A 33 5.51 -6.10 -1.68
N GLU A 34 6.83 -5.93 -1.66
CA GLU A 34 7.77 -6.92 -2.21
C GLU A 34 7.55 -8.33 -1.64
N HIS A 35 7.34 -8.43 -0.33
CA HIS A 35 7.12 -9.70 0.37
C HIS A 35 5.80 -10.40 0.04
N LEU A 36 4.88 -9.73 -0.66
CA LEU A 36 3.56 -10.25 -1.05
C LEU A 36 3.51 -10.70 -2.50
N VAL A 37 4.58 -10.46 -3.26
CA VAL A 37 4.63 -10.76 -4.68
C VAL A 37 5.19 -12.14 -4.91
N SER A 38 4.42 -12.95 -5.64
CA SER A 38 4.81 -14.21 -6.25
C SER A 38 4.81 -14.06 -7.78
N ASP A 39 4.62 -15.16 -8.48
CA ASP A 39 4.43 -15.06 -9.94
C ASP A 39 3.12 -14.36 -10.33
N TYR A 40 3.03 -13.91 -11.57
CA TYR A 40 1.91 -13.12 -12.07
C TYR A 40 0.58 -13.86 -11.99
N ASP A 41 0.54 -15.13 -12.37
CA ASP A 41 -0.70 -15.91 -12.43
C ASP A 41 -1.26 -16.15 -11.04
N GLU A 42 -0.40 -16.37 -10.06
CA GLU A 42 -0.80 -16.50 -8.67
C GLU A 42 -1.36 -15.18 -8.11
N VAL A 43 -0.68 -14.05 -8.36
CA VAL A 43 -1.16 -12.73 -7.94
C VAL A 43 -2.50 -12.41 -8.58
N LYS A 44 -2.64 -12.62 -9.88
CA LYS A 44 -3.90 -12.43 -10.62
C LYS A 44 -5.02 -13.30 -10.06
N SER A 45 -4.76 -14.59 -9.86
CA SER A 45 -5.75 -15.53 -9.29
C SER A 45 -6.20 -15.14 -7.89
N ARG A 46 -5.31 -14.62 -7.05
CA ARG A 46 -5.68 -14.10 -5.72
C ARG A 46 -6.60 -12.89 -5.84
N ILE A 47 -6.31 -11.96 -6.76
CA ILE A 47 -7.15 -10.78 -6.99
C ILE A 47 -8.54 -11.17 -7.45
N GLU A 48 -8.65 -12.14 -8.37
CA GLU A 48 -9.93 -12.62 -8.91
C GLU A 48 -10.83 -13.29 -7.85
N LYS A 49 -10.23 -13.91 -6.85
CA LYS A 49 -10.94 -14.65 -5.79
C LYS A 49 -11.25 -13.79 -4.56
N GLU A 50 -10.61 -12.63 -4.42
CA GLU A 50 -10.78 -11.79 -3.25
C GLU A 50 -12.12 -11.05 -3.28
N PRO A 51 -12.89 -11.09 -2.18
CA PRO A 51 -14.12 -10.31 -2.08
C PRO A 51 -13.86 -8.82 -2.26
N ILE A 52 -14.64 -8.17 -3.12
CA ILE A 52 -14.53 -6.73 -3.35
C ILE A 52 -15.31 -5.99 -2.27
N ASN A 53 -14.63 -5.08 -1.56
CA ASN A 53 -15.29 -4.11 -0.70
C ASN A 53 -15.74 -2.91 -1.53
N PRO A 54 -17.05 -2.68 -1.75
CA PRO A 54 -17.52 -1.59 -2.62
C PRO A 54 -17.28 -0.19 -2.03
N SER A 55 -17.05 -0.11 -0.72
CA SER A 55 -16.79 1.16 -0.02
C SER A 55 -15.32 1.56 0.00
N GLY A 56 -14.44 0.79 -0.65
CA GLY A 56 -13.02 1.08 -0.70
C GLY A 56 -12.73 2.38 -1.43
N SER A 57 -11.79 3.16 -0.92
CA SER A 57 -11.27 4.39 -1.54
C SER A 57 -9.75 4.31 -1.68
N ILE A 58 -9.19 5.14 -2.54
CA ILE A 58 -7.73 5.29 -2.62
C ILE A 58 -7.23 5.93 -1.33
N GLU A 59 -6.25 5.28 -0.70
CA GLU A 59 -5.63 5.78 0.52
C GLU A 59 -4.14 6.03 0.28
N GLU A 60 -3.70 7.26 0.56
CA GLU A 60 -2.28 7.59 0.50
C GLU A 60 -1.54 7.14 1.75
N LEU A 61 -0.36 6.54 1.56
CA LEU A 61 0.58 6.25 2.62
C LEU A 61 1.60 7.39 2.77
N ASP A 62 2.27 7.45 3.92
CA ASP A 62 3.38 8.38 4.17
C ASP A 62 4.69 7.91 3.52
N GLY A 63 4.66 7.67 2.23
CA GLY A 63 5.77 7.17 1.43
C GLY A 63 5.38 7.10 -0.04
N ASP A 64 5.99 6.17 -0.74
CA ASP A 64 5.88 6.07 -2.19
C ASP A 64 4.69 5.22 -2.68
N TYR A 65 3.80 4.81 -1.77
CA TYR A 65 2.70 3.90 -2.07
C TYR A 65 1.33 4.48 -1.78
N ILE A 66 0.33 3.93 -2.45
CA ILE A 66 -1.09 4.06 -2.13
C ILE A 66 -1.68 2.68 -1.88
N ARG A 67 -2.80 2.62 -1.17
CA ARG A 67 -3.72 1.47 -1.19
C ARG A 67 -4.76 1.73 -2.26
N LEU A 68 -4.69 0.96 -3.34
CA LEU A 68 -5.69 1.00 -4.40
C LEU A 68 -6.74 -0.07 -4.13
N PRO A 69 -8.01 0.29 -3.89
CA PRO A 69 -9.06 -0.67 -3.61
C PRO A 69 -9.38 -1.51 -4.86
N LEU A 70 -9.77 -2.77 -4.67
CA LEU A 70 -10.22 -3.63 -5.78
C LEU A 70 -11.46 -3.07 -6.46
N SER A 71 -12.29 -2.32 -5.72
CA SER A 71 -13.48 -1.63 -6.25
C SER A 71 -13.17 -0.45 -7.17
N TYR A 72 -11.89 -0.07 -7.35
CA TYR A 72 -11.51 1.00 -8.29
C TYR A 72 -11.91 0.68 -9.74
N GLY A 73 -11.97 -0.61 -10.09
CA GLY A 73 -12.48 -1.06 -11.39
C GLY A 73 -11.41 -1.27 -12.46
N LEU A 74 -10.17 -1.58 -12.05
CA LEU A 74 -9.17 -2.18 -12.93
C LEU A 74 -9.42 -3.68 -13.09
N SER A 75 -9.05 -4.23 -14.24
CA SER A 75 -9.03 -5.68 -14.42
C SER A 75 -8.03 -6.34 -13.47
N ALA A 76 -8.26 -7.61 -13.13
CA ALA A 76 -7.32 -8.36 -12.30
C ALA A 76 -5.94 -8.46 -12.95
N SER A 77 -5.88 -8.51 -14.28
CA SER A 77 -4.62 -8.51 -15.04
C SER A 77 -3.84 -7.22 -14.87
N THR A 78 -4.48 -6.09 -15.10
CA THR A 78 -3.85 -4.76 -14.95
C THR A 78 -3.43 -4.51 -13.52
N LEU A 79 -4.29 -4.84 -12.54
CA LEU A 79 -3.97 -4.66 -11.14
C LEU A 79 -2.82 -5.56 -10.69
N ALA A 80 -2.74 -6.80 -11.17
CA ALA A 80 -1.61 -7.70 -10.90
C ALA A 80 -0.30 -7.14 -11.46
N SER A 81 -0.30 -6.67 -12.71
CA SER A 81 0.87 -6.04 -13.33
C SER A 81 1.34 -4.81 -12.53
N LEU A 82 0.43 -3.91 -12.17
CA LEU A 82 0.77 -2.72 -11.39
C LEU A 82 1.32 -3.08 -10.01
N PHE A 83 0.72 -4.08 -9.35
CA PHE A 83 1.17 -4.56 -8.03
C PHE A 83 2.58 -5.13 -8.10
N ILE A 84 2.86 -6.04 -9.02
CA ILE A 84 4.20 -6.63 -9.23
C ILE A 84 5.24 -5.57 -9.57
N ARG A 85 4.90 -4.63 -10.44
CA ARG A 85 5.80 -3.50 -10.82
C ARG A 85 6.00 -2.50 -9.70
N SER A 86 5.13 -2.51 -8.69
CA SER A 86 5.25 -1.72 -7.47
C SER A 86 6.13 -2.38 -6.41
N ALA A 87 6.41 -3.66 -6.54
CA ALA A 87 7.12 -4.48 -5.56
C ALA A 87 8.66 -4.33 -5.65
N LYS A 88 9.14 -3.12 -5.81
CA LYS A 88 10.59 -2.86 -5.77
C LYS A 88 11.01 -2.53 -4.34
N PRO A 89 12.17 -3.07 -3.88
CA PRO A 89 12.71 -2.70 -2.56
C PRO A 89 12.83 -1.19 -2.44
N SER A 90 12.32 -0.64 -1.35
CA SER A 90 12.59 0.75 -1.02
C SER A 90 14.03 0.86 -0.55
N LEU A 91 14.80 1.75 -1.14
CA LEU A 91 16.11 2.12 -0.59
C LEU A 91 15.91 2.60 0.86
N ASN A 92 16.72 2.08 1.78
CA ASN A 92 16.67 2.41 3.21
C ASN A 92 15.32 2.11 3.86
N ALA A 93 14.64 1.03 3.46
CA ALA A 93 13.33 0.66 4.00
C ALA A 93 13.37 0.44 5.52
N LYS A 94 14.46 -0.17 6.01
CA LYS A 94 14.67 -0.43 7.44
C LYS A 94 14.84 0.86 8.22
N GLU A 95 15.68 1.77 7.75
CA GLU A 95 15.90 3.07 8.38
C GLU A 95 14.58 3.87 8.44
N LYS A 96 13.85 3.91 7.32
CA LYS A 96 12.52 4.55 7.26
C LYS A 96 11.54 3.92 8.25
N LEU A 97 11.54 2.59 8.39
CA LEU A 97 10.68 1.91 9.36
C LEU A 97 11.08 2.29 10.79
N GLU A 98 12.37 2.26 11.12
CA GLU A 98 12.85 2.61 12.46
C GLU A 98 12.52 4.06 12.82
N GLU A 99 12.66 5.02 11.91
CA GLU A 99 12.22 6.41 12.10
C GLU A 99 10.72 6.50 12.43
N LYS A 100 9.88 5.75 11.70
CA LYS A 100 8.43 5.72 11.95
C LYS A 100 8.07 5.06 13.28
N ILE A 101 8.80 4.04 13.68
CA ILE A 101 8.66 3.42 15.01
C ILE A 101 8.99 4.43 16.11
N HIS A 102 10.01 5.27 15.95
CA HIS A 102 10.32 6.32 16.92
C HIS A 102 9.15 7.30 17.05
N VAL A 103 8.58 7.77 15.93
CA VAL A 103 7.39 8.63 15.95
C VAL A 103 6.22 7.95 16.67
N LEU A 104 5.97 6.66 16.40
CA LEU A 104 4.91 5.89 17.05
C LEU A 104 5.11 5.81 18.58
N ILE A 105 6.34 5.52 19.04
CA ILE A 105 6.67 5.47 20.47
C ILE A 105 6.47 6.83 21.12
N ASP A 106 6.86 7.93 20.47
CA ASP A 106 6.65 9.28 20.98
C ASP A 106 5.16 9.59 21.15
N LEU A 107 4.32 9.22 20.18
CA LEU A 107 2.86 9.39 20.25
C LEU A 107 2.25 8.59 21.41
N ILE A 108 2.71 7.37 21.65
CA ILE A 108 2.23 6.52 22.75
C ILE A 108 2.71 7.10 24.10
N SER A 109 3.98 7.53 24.20
CA SER A 109 4.55 8.08 25.44
C SER A 109 3.88 9.38 25.86
N ASN A 110 3.43 10.18 24.90
CA ASN A 110 2.69 11.40 25.12
C ASN A 110 1.17 11.18 25.33
N SER A 111 0.73 9.92 25.43
CA SER A 111 -0.69 9.56 25.56
C SER A 111 -1.58 10.08 24.42
N GLU A 112 -0.99 10.30 23.24
CA GLU A 112 -1.71 10.70 22.02
C GLU A 112 -2.38 9.48 21.33
N LEU A 113 -2.00 8.26 21.70
CA LEU A 113 -2.58 7.00 21.25
C LEU A 113 -2.96 6.12 22.45
N PRO A 114 -4.03 5.33 22.37
CA PRO A 114 -4.58 4.59 23.51
C PRO A 114 -3.86 3.24 23.75
N PHE A 115 -2.54 3.21 23.63
CA PHE A 115 -1.75 1.99 23.85
C PHE A 115 -0.90 2.09 25.12
N SER A 116 -0.68 0.95 25.77
CA SER A 116 0.30 0.83 26.85
C SER A 116 1.72 1.00 26.30
N LEU A 117 2.48 1.91 26.88
CA LEU A 117 3.88 2.15 26.46
C LEU A 117 4.77 0.91 26.71
N GLU A 118 4.57 0.23 27.84
CA GLU A 118 5.35 -0.95 28.20
C GLU A 118 5.06 -2.11 27.27
N GLU A 119 3.78 -2.42 27.02
CA GLU A 119 3.39 -3.49 26.10
C GLU A 119 3.86 -3.18 24.67
N SER A 120 3.72 -1.93 24.23
CA SER A 120 4.17 -1.52 22.89
C SER A 120 5.67 -1.68 22.72
N LYS A 121 6.48 -1.30 23.72
CA LYS A 121 7.93 -1.48 23.70
C LYS A 121 8.32 -2.96 23.63
N ASN A 122 7.63 -3.83 24.38
CA ASN A 122 7.90 -5.27 24.35
C ASN A 122 7.60 -5.88 22.98
N ILE A 123 6.45 -5.51 22.36
CA ILE A 123 6.09 -5.98 21.02
C ILE A 123 7.12 -5.48 19.97
N LEU A 124 7.48 -4.22 20.03
CA LEU A 124 8.44 -3.62 19.10
C LEU A 124 9.85 -4.21 19.27
N PHE A 125 10.28 -4.46 20.49
CA PHE A 125 11.55 -5.10 20.77
C PHE A 125 11.62 -6.49 20.14
N LYS A 126 10.61 -7.32 20.39
CA LYS A 126 10.53 -8.65 19.79
C LYS A 126 10.49 -8.59 18.27
N TRP A 127 9.67 -7.71 17.71
CA TRP A 127 9.57 -7.52 16.25
C TRP A 127 10.90 -7.12 15.61
N LYS A 128 11.69 -6.29 16.32
CA LYS A 128 13.04 -5.90 15.89
C LYS A 128 14.02 -7.08 15.95
N GLU A 129 14.01 -7.87 17.04
CA GLU A 129 14.86 -9.06 17.17
C GLU A 129 14.56 -10.10 16.08
N ASP A 130 13.29 -10.26 15.71
CA ASP A 130 12.85 -11.15 14.64
C ASP A 130 13.17 -10.58 13.23
N GLY A 131 13.80 -9.39 13.11
CA GLY A 131 14.19 -8.77 11.84
C GLY A 131 13.05 -8.07 11.10
N TYR A 132 12.02 -7.63 11.80
CA TYR A 132 10.83 -6.96 11.25
C TYR A 132 10.07 -7.81 10.22
N PRO A 133 9.62 -9.01 10.56
CA PRO A 133 8.80 -9.81 9.65
C PRO A 133 7.52 -9.06 9.27
N ALA A 134 7.04 -9.32 8.05
CA ALA A 134 5.78 -8.75 7.59
C ALA A 134 4.62 -9.14 8.51
N MET A 135 3.76 -8.16 8.80
CA MET A 135 2.60 -8.36 9.68
C MET A 135 1.30 -8.49 8.90
N HIS A 136 0.37 -9.26 9.45
CA HIS A 136 -1.02 -9.29 9.02
C HIS A 136 -1.85 -8.27 9.80
N HIS A 137 -2.99 -7.87 9.26
CA HIS A 137 -3.97 -7.10 10.03
C HIS A 137 -4.51 -7.91 11.21
N SER A 138 -4.95 -7.19 12.25
CA SER A 138 -5.66 -7.80 13.37
C SER A 138 -6.97 -8.46 12.90
N ASN A 139 -7.47 -9.41 13.68
CA ASN A 139 -8.79 -9.99 13.41
C ASN A 139 -9.89 -8.94 13.49
N THR A 140 -9.80 -8.02 14.43
CA THR A 140 -10.72 -6.88 14.60
C THR A 140 -10.77 -6.03 13.33
N PHE A 141 -9.60 -5.66 12.77
CA PHE A 141 -9.52 -4.89 11.55
C PHE A 141 -10.17 -5.62 10.37
N ASN A 142 -9.82 -6.89 10.18
CA ASN A 142 -10.35 -7.69 9.07
C ASN A 142 -11.87 -7.86 9.16
N GLN A 143 -12.42 -8.07 10.36
CA GLN A 143 -13.86 -8.26 10.57
C GLN A 143 -14.68 -6.97 10.43
N LEU A 144 -14.12 -5.82 10.83
CA LEU A 144 -14.86 -4.57 10.81
C LEU A 144 -14.74 -3.82 9.49
N TYR A 145 -13.56 -3.88 8.86
CA TYR A 145 -13.25 -3.02 7.72
C TYR A 145 -13.11 -3.76 6.39
N HIS A 146 -13.05 -5.10 6.41
CA HIS A 146 -12.97 -5.93 5.19
C HIS A 146 -11.98 -5.38 4.17
N PRO A 147 -10.68 -5.23 4.52
CA PRO A 147 -9.71 -4.60 3.64
C PRO A 147 -9.56 -5.38 2.34
N SER A 148 -9.74 -4.71 1.21
CA SER A 148 -9.67 -5.28 -0.13
C SER A 148 -8.95 -4.29 -1.04
N TYR A 149 -7.61 -4.34 -1.05
CA TYR A 149 -6.75 -3.40 -1.76
C TYR A 149 -5.43 -4.03 -2.20
N ARG A 150 -4.73 -3.34 -3.10
CA ARG A 150 -3.32 -3.60 -3.42
C ARG A 150 -2.47 -2.35 -3.20
N LEU A 151 -1.22 -2.58 -2.77
CA LEU A 151 -0.24 -1.49 -2.67
C LEU A 151 0.31 -1.18 -4.06
N ILE A 152 0.11 0.04 -4.51
CA ILE A 152 0.56 0.52 -5.82
C ILE A 152 1.49 1.70 -5.60
N HIS A 153 2.62 1.72 -6.30
CA HIS A 153 3.57 2.83 -6.24
C HIS A 153 2.93 4.10 -6.83
N LYS A 154 3.10 5.24 -6.16
CA LYS A 154 2.51 6.55 -6.54
C LYS A 154 2.83 6.98 -7.96
N LYS A 155 3.94 6.54 -8.55
CA LYS A 155 4.27 6.83 -9.97
C LYS A 155 3.19 6.39 -10.96
N PHE A 156 2.34 5.42 -10.59
CA PHE A 156 1.25 4.93 -11.44
C PHE A 156 -0.04 5.73 -11.29
N VAL A 157 -0.20 6.50 -10.21
CA VAL A 157 -1.43 7.25 -9.92
C VAL A 157 -1.89 8.15 -11.08
N PRO A 158 -1.01 8.92 -11.76
CA PRO A 158 -1.42 9.76 -12.89
C PRO A 158 -2.01 8.98 -14.07
N PHE A 159 -1.80 7.67 -14.12
CA PHE A 159 -2.19 6.82 -15.24
C PHE A 159 -3.34 5.86 -14.91
N LEU A 160 -3.86 5.87 -13.68
CA LEU A 160 -4.91 4.94 -13.26
C LEU A 160 -6.18 5.05 -14.12
N GLU A 161 -6.63 6.25 -14.45
CA GLU A 161 -7.78 6.46 -15.33
C GLU A 161 -7.52 5.98 -16.77
N LEU A 162 -6.29 6.13 -17.25
CA LEU A 162 -5.90 5.61 -18.57
C LEU A 162 -5.93 4.06 -18.56
N PHE A 163 -5.39 3.42 -17.55
CA PHE A 163 -5.47 1.95 -17.42
C PHE A 163 -6.91 1.47 -17.36
N LYS A 164 -7.75 2.15 -16.58
CA LYS A 164 -9.17 1.84 -16.49
C LYS A 164 -9.90 2.01 -17.83
N TYR A 165 -9.57 3.06 -18.58
CA TYR A 165 -10.10 3.26 -19.92
C TYR A 165 -9.69 2.14 -20.87
N ILE A 166 -8.41 1.72 -20.84
CA ILE A 166 -7.89 0.62 -21.64
C ILE A 166 -8.59 -0.70 -21.29
N ASP A 167 -8.72 -1.01 -20.00
CA ASP A 167 -9.42 -2.22 -19.53
C ASP A 167 -10.88 -2.29 -19.99
N ASN A 168 -11.57 -1.16 -20.01
CA ASN A 168 -13.00 -1.11 -20.36
C ASN A 168 -13.25 -1.10 -21.87
N ASN A 169 -12.34 -0.55 -22.66
CA ASN A 169 -12.57 -0.29 -24.10
C ASN A 169 -11.75 -1.21 -25.03
N HIS A 170 -10.72 -1.89 -24.49
CA HIS A 170 -9.84 -2.78 -25.26
C HIS A 170 -9.37 -2.20 -26.60
N PRO A 171 -8.79 -0.98 -26.63
CA PRO A 171 -8.38 -0.33 -27.87
C PRO A 171 -7.32 -1.19 -28.59
N SER A 172 -7.49 -1.45 -29.88
CA SER A 172 -6.53 -2.19 -30.70
C SER A 172 -5.27 -1.39 -31.02
N ILE A 173 -5.32 -0.07 -30.92
CA ILE A 173 -4.21 0.85 -31.19
C ILE A 173 -4.25 1.98 -30.17
N ILE A 174 -3.10 2.28 -29.55
CA ILE A 174 -2.89 3.44 -28.70
C ILE A 174 -1.82 4.30 -29.34
N SER A 175 -2.15 5.52 -29.69
CA SER A 175 -1.21 6.51 -30.22
C SER A 175 -0.77 7.49 -29.15
N ILE A 176 0.54 7.70 -29.00
CA ILE A 176 1.12 8.60 -28.01
C ILE A 176 1.81 9.74 -28.75
N ASP A 177 1.27 10.97 -28.65
CA ASP A 177 1.85 12.16 -29.24
C ASP A 177 2.26 13.18 -28.16
N GLY A 178 3.13 14.10 -28.53
CA GLY A 178 3.61 15.18 -27.64
C GLY A 178 4.98 15.72 -28.06
N ARG A 179 5.38 16.81 -27.41
CA ARG A 179 6.67 17.48 -27.68
C ARG A 179 7.87 16.59 -27.39
N CYS A 180 9.04 16.94 -27.92
CA CYS A 180 10.30 16.28 -27.57
C CYS A 180 10.50 16.31 -26.04
N ALA A 181 11.06 15.22 -25.48
CA ALA A 181 11.29 15.04 -24.04
C ALA A 181 10.02 15.07 -23.14
N SER A 182 8.83 14.89 -23.69
CA SER A 182 7.56 14.87 -22.91
C SER A 182 7.23 13.53 -22.23
N GLY A 183 8.15 12.56 -22.23
CA GLY A 183 7.94 11.26 -21.58
C GLY A 183 7.16 10.22 -22.41
N LYS A 184 6.96 10.43 -23.72
CA LYS A 184 6.26 9.47 -24.60
C LYS A 184 6.82 8.07 -24.53
N THR A 185 8.12 7.92 -24.64
CA THR A 185 8.80 6.61 -24.57
C THR A 185 8.58 5.95 -23.20
N THR A 186 8.65 6.73 -22.13
CA THR A 186 8.38 6.22 -20.77
C THR A 186 6.94 5.73 -20.65
N LEU A 187 5.97 6.49 -21.20
CA LEU A 187 4.57 6.07 -21.21
C LEU A 187 4.36 4.83 -22.08
N ALA A 188 4.98 4.76 -23.27
CA ALA A 188 4.89 3.59 -24.12
C ALA A 188 5.40 2.33 -23.41
N HIS A 189 6.55 2.39 -22.75
CA HIS A 189 7.05 1.27 -21.93
C HIS A 189 6.12 0.94 -20.77
N LEU A 190 5.49 1.94 -20.15
CA LEU A 190 4.54 1.72 -19.08
C LEU A 190 3.30 0.94 -19.54
N LEU A 191 2.85 1.16 -20.77
CA LEU A 191 1.66 0.53 -21.35
C LEU A 191 1.94 -0.81 -22.06
N SER A 192 3.19 -1.09 -22.45
CA SER A 192 3.57 -2.30 -23.21
C SER A 192 3.92 -3.50 -22.34
N GLU A 193 4.12 -3.31 -21.06
CA GLU A 193 4.43 -4.32 -20.05
C GLU A 193 3.18 -4.70 -19.23
#